data_2a9f7f1a8bd7f7bd22f6d790835215b2
#
_entry.id   2a9f7f1a8bd7f7bd22f6d790835215b2
#
_cell.length_a   1.000
_cell.length_b   1.000
_cell.length_c   1.000
_cell.angle_alpha   90.00
_cell.angle_beta   90.00
_cell.angle_gamma   90.00
#
_symmetry.space_group_name_H-M   'P 1'
#
loop_
_entity.id
_entity.type
_entity.pdbx_description
1 polymer ?
#
loop_
_entity_poly.entity_id
_entity_poly.type
_entity_poly.pdbx_seq_one_letter_code
_entity_poly.pdbx_strand_id
1 'polypeptide(L)'
;MKQKYTDPEDIKFIYDSNLKRVFNRRIPVHIFGTGSAGNSFFFKQLNLLIDIGLPMKRFTEWDEDFFDHVDHIIITHEHGDHFNPSTFIKAMTEYPHITAWMTKSMYQEITKSTFKAQYQTAKGEDGKDLIYTDERTGKTYKGKVLDAVGNRVIDKSPFKEKLLKLSGRIQLINDENPTDYAIATRNRNITLHPYIVKHGDIINLAIGLTDNLTGAKLLYVSDIDNLYGQTAFKDKHNVIKHASGVPQDEKFDVLYLEANHDEQILADWIGLHKYNEDGTENKGAMARAKSSLRHLSEAEALAYVKDHITKNGLFIPIHGSSTFGTMVQ
;
A
#
# COMPACT_ATOMS: atom_id res chain seq x y z
N MET A 1 21.94 4.49 13.62
CA MET A 1 20.70 4.09 14.30
C MET A 1 21.03 3.10 15.41
N LYS A 2 20.70 3.34 16.67
CA LYS A 2 20.93 2.36 17.73
C LYS A 2 19.81 1.34 17.71
N GLN A 3 20.15 0.09 17.51
CA GLN A 3 19.23 -1.04 17.62
C GLN A 3 18.64 -1.04 19.04
N LYS A 4 17.32 -0.80 19.17
CA LYS A 4 16.64 -0.68 20.47
C LYS A 4 16.25 -2.03 21.09
N TYR A 5 16.27 -3.09 20.31
CA TYR A 5 15.89 -4.41 20.78
C TYR A 5 17.12 -5.21 21.16
N THR A 6 17.21 -5.55 22.42
CA THR A 6 18.41 -6.08 23.08
C THR A 6 18.43 -7.60 23.17
N ASP A 7 17.55 -8.30 22.51
CA ASP A 7 17.63 -9.76 22.39
C ASP A 7 17.90 -10.18 20.94
N PRO A 8 19.18 -10.06 20.52
CA PRO A 8 19.57 -10.33 19.13
C PRO A 8 19.63 -11.81 18.79
N GLU A 9 19.48 -12.71 19.78
CA GLU A 9 19.60 -14.15 19.55
C GLU A 9 18.36 -14.71 18.83
N ASP A 10 17.20 -14.08 18.99
CA ASP A 10 15.94 -14.58 18.46
C ASP A 10 15.49 -13.88 17.17
N ILE A 11 15.81 -12.59 16.96
CA ILE A 11 15.33 -11.81 15.83
C ILE A 11 16.45 -11.01 15.19
N LYS A 12 16.75 -11.28 13.91
CA LYS A 12 17.72 -10.48 13.14
C LYS A 12 17.01 -9.34 12.44
N PHE A 13 17.28 -8.13 12.90
CA PHE A 13 16.96 -6.91 12.16
C PHE A 13 18.00 -6.68 11.08
N ILE A 14 17.56 -6.47 9.88
CA ILE A 14 18.39 -5.90 8.84
C ILE A 14 17.75 -4.62 8.38
N TYR A 15 18.32 -3.56 8.85
CA TYR A 15 18.08 -2.22 8.39
C TYR A 15 19.29 -1.85 7.57
N ASP A 16 19.29 -2.02 6.28
CA ASP A 16 20.27 -1.39 5.40
C ASP A 16 20.28 -1.83 3.95
N SER A 17 20.79 -0.91 3.12
CA SER A 17 21.38 -1.07 1.78
C SER A 17 22.45 -2.19 1.65
N ASN A 18 22.95 -2.75 2.75
CA ASN A 18 23.85 -3.90 2.79
C ASN A 18 23.17 -5.28 2.70
N LEU A 19 21.92 -5.33 2.42
CA LEU A 19 21.14 -6.54 2.12
C LEU A 19 21.81 -7.52 1.13
N LYS A 20 22.78 -7.05 0.36
CA LYS A 20 23.57 -7.88 -0.57
C LYS A 20 24.30 -9.07 0.06
N ARG A 21 24.68 -9.01 1.34
CA ARG A 21 25.46 -10.06 2.01
C ARG A 21 24.63 -11.15 2.68
N VAL A 22 23.40 -10.86 3.08
CA VAL A 22 22.55 -11.80 3.81
C VAL A 22 21.74 -12.69 2.88
N PHE A 23 21.63 -12.32 1.61
CA PHE A 23 20.73 -12.90 0.63
C PHE A 23 21.28 -14.01 -0.25
N ASN A 24 22.47 -14.57 -0.01
CA ASN A 24 22.95 -15.72 -0.78
C ASN A 24 22.01 -16.96 -0.71
N ARG A 25 20.95 -16.91 0.09
CA ARG A 25 19.88 -17.91 0.18
C ARG A 25 18.47 -17.33 0.27
N ARG A 26 18.28 -16.00 0.06
CA ARG A 26 17.01 -15.29 0.30
C ARG A 26 16.67 -14.37 -0.86
N ILE A 27 15.39 -14.00 -0.99
CA ILE A 27 14.91 -13.18 -2.09
C ILE A 27 15.37 -11.73 -1.91
N PRO A 28 16.32 -11.22 -2.71
CA PRO A 28 16.78 -9.83 -2.60
C PRO A 28 15.68 -8.87 -3.02
N VAL A 29 15.53 -7.78 -2.25
CA VAL A 29 14.57 -6.71 -2.52
C VAL A 29 15.29 -5.38 -2.66
N HIS A 30 14.78 -4.53 -3.57
CA HIS A 30 15.09 -3.10 -3.61
C HIS A 30 13.85 -2.34 -3.14
N ILE A 31 14.01 -1.55 -2.09
CA ILE A 31 12.93 -0.73 -1.52
C ILE A 31 13.07 0.68 -2.08
N PHE A 32 12.16 1.08 -2.98
CA PHE A 32 12.12 2.43 -3.52
C PHE A 32 11.51 3.43 -2.55
N GLY A 33 10.61 2.96 -1.72
CA GLY A 33 9.97 3.73 -0.66
C GLY A 33 9.14 2.84 0.24
N THR A 34 9.01 3.26 1.50
CA THR A 34 8.15 2.63 2.51
C THR A 34 7.60 3.69 3.45
N GLY A 35 6.27 3.91 3.40
CA GLY A 35 5.56 4.91 4.18
C GLY A 35 4.68 5.83 3.33
N SER A 36 4.08 6.83 3.93
CA SER A 36 3.07 7.71 3.33
C SER A 36 3.52 8.54 2.12
N ALA A 37 4.82 8.59 1.82
CA ALA A 37 5.35 9.25 0.62
C ALA A 37 5.32 8.34 -0.63
N GLY A 38 5.08 7.05 -0.45
CA GLY A 38 4.96 6.05 -1.49
C GLY A 38 5.65 4.74 -1.13
N ASN A 39 4.95 3.66 -1.43
CA ASN A 39 5.40 2.29 -1.17
C ASN A 39 5.68 1.59 -2.50
N SER A 40 6.86 0.97 -2.63
CA SER A 40 7.21 0.14 -3.78
C SER A 40 8.41 -0.74 -3.46
N PHE A 41 8.25 -2.05 -3.65
CA PHE A 41 9.23 -3.08 -3.29
C PHE A 41 9.52 -3.98 -4.49
N PHE A 42 10.73 -3.93 -5.01
CA PHE A 42 11.13 -4.75 -6.15
C PHE A 42 11.94 -5.98 -5.72
N PHE A 43 11.36 -7.13 -5.90
CA PHE A 43 11.98 -8.44 -5.66
C PHE A 43 12.71 -8.88 -6.93
N LYS A 44 13.97 -8.48 -7.06
CA LYS A 44 14.78 -8.62 -8.28
C LYS A 44 14.85 -10.05 -8.81
N GLN A 45 15.03 -11.06 -7.94
CA GLN A 45 15.10 -12.46 -8.38
C GLN A 45 13.77 -13.01 -8.86
N LEU A 46 12.66 -12.38 -8.46
CA LEU A 46 11.31 -12.77 -8.85
C LEU A 46 10.76 -11.91 -10.00
N ASN A 47 11.48 -10.89 -10.45
CA ASN A 47 10.97 -9.90 -11.40
C ASN A 47 9.60 -9.34 -10.98
N LEU A 48 9.40 -9.19 -9.69
CA LEU A 48 8.13 -8.85 -9.04
C LEU A 48 8.22 -7.50 -8.35
N LEU A 49 7.30 -6.59 -8.67
CA LEU A 49 7.09 -5.34 -7.97
C LEU A 49 5.85 -5.46 -7.08
N ILE A 50 5.97 -5.18 -5.79
CA ILE A 50 4.84 -5.01 -4.88
C ILE A 50 4.64 -3.52 -4.67
N ASP A 51 3.43 -3.06 -4.95
CA ASP A 51 2.99 -1.68 -4.97
C ASP A 51 3.74 -0.78 -5.98
N ILE A 52 3.04 0.23 -6.47
CA ILE A 52 3.52 1.21 -7.43
C ILE A 52 3.09 2.63 -7.00
N GLY A 53 3.27 2.95 -5.72
CA GLY A 53 2.85 4.21 -5.12
C GLY A 53 3.67 5.43 -5.54
N LEU A 54 4.82 5.21 -6.18
CA LEU A 54 5.76 6.26 -6.52
C LEU A 54 5.58 6.80 -7.96
N PRO A 55 6.00 8.05 -8.24
CA PRO A 55 6.08 8.56 -9.60
C PRO A 55 7.07 7.75 -10.46
N MET A 56 6.78 7.59 -11.76
CA MET A 56 7.61 6.88 -12.74
C MET A 56 9.10 7.26 -12.65
N LYS A 57 9.37 8.54 -12.49
CA LYS A 57 10.72 9.09 -12.40
C LYS A 57 11.58 8.44 -11.31
N ARG A 58 10.98 8.04 -10.18
CA ARG A 58 11.71 7.37 -9.08
C ARG A 58 12.29 6.02 -9.48
N PHE A 59 11.60 5.31 -10.36
CA PHE A 59 12.05 4.02 -10.89
C PHE A 59 13.12 4.21 -11.97
N THR A 60 12.86 5.10 -12.94
CA THR A 60 13.77 5.33 -14.07
C THR A 60 15.05 6.10 -13.70
N GLU A 61 15.06 6.87 -12.60
CA GLU A 61 16.32 7.44 -12.06
C GLU A 61 17.22 6.38 -11.44
N TRP A 62 16.65 5.28 -10.95
CA TRP A 62 17.43 4.17 -10.42
C TRP A 62 17.97 3.25 -11.53
N ASP A 63 17.14 2.98 -12.54
CA ASP A 63 17.46 2.17 -13.72
C ASP A 63 16.54 2.61 -14.87
N GLU A 64 17.10 3.13 -15.97
CA GLU A 64 16.30 3.60 -17.11
C GLU A 64 15.43 2.49 -17.68
N ASP A 65 15.91 1.25 -17.66
CA ASP A 65 15.25 0.06 -18.18
C ASP A 65 14.53 -0.74 -17.07
N PHE A 66 14.25 -0.10 -15.91
CA PHE A 66 13.67 -0.76 -14.73
C PHE A 66 12.47 -1.66 -15.06
N PHE A 67 11.51 -1.14 -15.79
CA PHE A 67 10.27 -1.87 -16.08
C PHE A 67 10.47 -3.01 -17.06
N ASP A 68 11.57 -3.07 -17.82
CA ASP A 68 11.93 -4.24 -18.61
C ASP A 68 12.28 -5.44 -17.73
N HIS A 69 12.66 -5.20 -16.47
CA HIS A 69 12.97 -6.23 -15.48
C HIS A 69 11.76 -6.66 -14.64
N VAL A 70 10.59 -6.04 -14.82
CA VAL A 70 9.37 -6.35 -14.07
C VAL A 70 8.46 -7.25 -14.90
N ASP A 71 8.17 -8.45 -14.41
CA ASP A 71 7.20 -9.36 -15.04
C ASP A 71 5.80 -9.19 -14.44
N HIS A 72 5.75 -8.95 -13.12
CA HIS A 72 4.49 -8.82 -12.39
C HIS A 72 4.50 -7.62 -11.46
N ILE A 73 3.35 -6.96 -11.35
CA ILE A 73 3.06 -5.93 -10.36
C ILE A 73 1.91 -6.44 -9.51
N ILE A 74 2.09 -6.59 -8.19
CA ILE A 74 1.01 -6.89 -7.25
C ILE A 74 0.70 -5.62 -6.49
N ILE A 75 -0.57 -5.20 -6.49
CA ILE A 75 -1.02 -3.99 -5.79
C ILE A 75 -1.86 -4.41 -4.60
N THR A 76 -1.46 -3.93 -3.43
CA THR A 76 -2.10 -4.30 -2.17
C THR A 76 -3.47 -3.65 -2.02
N HIS A 77 -3.58 -2.35 -2.28
CA HIS A 77 -4.82 -1.59 -2.19
C HIS A 77 -4.74 -0.25 -2.96
N GLU A 78 -5.85 0.50 -2.99
CA GLU A 78 -6.00 1.69 -3.84
C GLU A 78 -5.50 3.01 -3.25
N HIS A 79 -4.93 3.06 -2.04
CA HIS A 79 -4.38 4.30 -1.48
C HIS A 79 -3.26 4.88 -2.35
N GLY A 80 -3.14 6.21 -2.36
CA GLY A 80 -2.26 6.90 -3.30
C GLY A 80 -0.77 6.65 -3.10
N ASP A 81 -0.37 6.25 -1.93
CA ASP A 81 0.99 5.86 -1.58
C ASP A 81 1.31 4.38 -1.91
N HIS A 82 0.31 3.56 -2.26
CA HIS A 82 0.47 2.20 -2.77
C HIS A 82 0.16 2.09 -4.26
N PHE A 83 -0.72 2.95 -4.75
CA PHE A 83 -1.18 2.93 -6.12
C PHE A 83 -1.12 4.33 -6.74
N ASN A 84 -0.11 4.59 -7.57
CA ASN A 84 -0.05 5.79 -8.42
C ASN A 84 -0.67 5.48 -9.79
N PRO A 85 -1.90 5.95 -10.06
CA PRO A 85 -2.61 5.62 -11.30
C PRO A 85 -1.86 6.02 -12.57
N SER A 86 -1.12 7.14 -12.53
CA SER A 86 -0.39 7.62 -13.70
C SER A 86 0.81 6.73 -14.01
N THR A 87 1.59 6.36 -12.98
CA THR A 87 2.72 5.45 -13.12
C THR A 87 2.25 4.07 -13.56
N PHE A 88 1.18 3.56 -12.95
CA PHE A 88 0.61 2.26 -13.30
C PHE A 88 0.17 2.18 -14.78
N ILE A 89 -0.63 3.15 -15.24
CA ILE A 89 -1.08 3.18 -16.64
C ILE A 89 0.11 3.29 -17.58
N LYS A 90 1.11 4.11 -17.26
CA LYS A 90 2.28 4.28 -18.10
C LYS A 90 3.09 2.98 -18.18
N ALA A 91 3.43 2.37 -17.04
CA ALA A 91 4.14 1.10 -16.99
C ALA A 91 3.40 0.01 -17.78
N MET A 92 2.11 -0.18 -17.53
CA MET A 92 1.31 -1.20 -18.23
C MET A 92 1.15 -0.91 -19.74
N THR A 93 1.23 0.35 -20.17
CA THR A 93 1.09 0.71 -21.59
C THR A 93 2.41 0.55 -22.34
N GLU A 94 3.51 1.01 -21.77
CA GLU A 94 4.83 1.02 -22.41
C GLU A 94 5.51 -0.36 -22.36
N TYR A 95 5.16 -1.19 -21.36
CA TYR A 95 5.75 -2.51 -21.12
C TYR A 95 4.68 -3.60 -21.22
N PRO A 96 4.37 -4.09 -22.44
CA PRO A 96 3.25 -5.01 -22.68
C PRO A 96 3.42 -6.41 -22.08
N HIS A 97 4.62 -6.79 -21.65
CA HIS A 97 4.90 -8.07 -21.01
C HIS A 97 4.47 -8.10 -19.52
N ILE A 98 4.27 -6.94 -18.90
CA ILE A 98 3.91 -6.86 -17.48
C ILE A 98 2.47 -7.32 -17.26
N THR A 99 2.27 -8.17 -16.27
CA THR A 99 0.96 -8.58 -15.74
C THR A 99 0.73 -7.95 -14.37
N ALA A 100 -0.41 -7.33 -14.15
CA ALA A 100 -0.79 -6.77 -12.86
C ALA A 100 -1.73 -7.69 -12.09
N TRP A 101 -1.63 -7.67 -10.76
CA TRP A 101 -2.45 -8.43 -9.83
C TRP A 101 -3.06 -7.48 -8.80
N MET A 102 -4.34 -7.59 -8.53
CA MET A 102 -5.04 -6.81 -7.51
C MET A 102 -6.31 -7.52 -7.07
N THR A 103 -6.87 -7.15 -5.94
CA THR A 103 -8.15 -7.69 -5.50
C THR A 103 -9.29 -7.27 -6.44
N LYS A 104 -10.31 -8.10 -6.53
CA LYS A 104 -11.54 -7.80 -7.29
C LYS A 104 -12.21 -6.52 -6.78
N SER A 105 -12.25 -6.34 -5.44
CA SER A 105 -12.81 -5.12 -4.83
C SER A 105 -12.04 -3.86 -5.24
N MET A 106 -10.69 -3.90 -5.22
CA MET A 106 -9.88 -2.78 -5.69
C MET A 106 -10.13 -2.47 -7.17
N TYR A 107 -10.15 -3.50 -8.03
CA TYR A 107 -10.42 -3.31 -9.46
C TYR A 107 -11.79 -2.67 -9.69
N GLN A 108 -12.82 -3.11 -8.98
CA GLN A 108 -14.15 -2.51 -9.04
C GLN A 108 -14.12 -1.04 -8.62
N GLU A 109 -13.37 -0.70 -7.58
CA GLU A 109 -13.24 0.68 -7.10
C GLU A 109 -12.57 1.58 -8.15
N ILE A 110 -11.42 1.18 -8.67
CA ILE A 110 -10.66 2.01 -9.62
C ILE A 110 -11.31 2.06 -11.02
N THR A 111 -12.25 1.17 -11.33
CA THR A 111 -13.05 1.21 -12.58
C THR A 111 -14.32 2.04 -12.47
N LYS A 112 -14.67 2.57 -11.30
CA LYS A 112 -15.79 3.51 -11.17
C LYS A 112 -15.58 4.74 -12.04
N SER A 113 -16.65 5.27 -12.60
CA SER A 113 -16.59 6.49 -13.41
C SER A 113 -16.09 7.71 -12.62
N THR A 114 -16.26 7.69 -11.30
CA THR A 114 -15.81 8.74 -10.37
C THR A 114 -14.31 8.70 -10.09
N PHE A 115 -13.64 7.56 -10.26
CA PHE A 115 -12.21 7.42 -9.97
C PHE A 115 -11.38 8.21 -10.98
N LYS A 116 -10.59 9.19 -10.47
CA LYS A 116 -9.81 10.13 -11.31
C LYS A 116 -10.61 10.76 -12.44
N ALA A 117 -11.90 10.98 -12.23
CA ALA A 117 -12.80 11.58 -13.20
C ALA A 117 -12.44 13.04 -13.48
N GLN A 118 -12.63 13.44 -14.73
CA GLN A 118 -12.72 14.86 -15.10
C GLN A 118 -14.19 15.26 -15.04
N TYR A 119 -14.46 16.41 -14.42
CA TYR A 119 -15.80 16.90 -14.22
C TYR A 119 -16.07 18.10 -15.12
N GLN A 120 -17.30 18.22 -15.56
CA GLN A 120 -17.74 19.38 -16.32
C GLN A 120 -17.54 20.67 -15.50
N THR A 121 -17.05 21.67 -16.17
CA THR A 121 -16.87 23.03 -15.60
C THR A 121 -17.99 23.91 -16.12
N ALA A 122 -18.63 24.67 -15.23
CA ALA A 122 -19.62 25.64 -15.61
C ALA A 122 -18.99 26.72 -16.49
N LYS A 123 -19.70 27.10 -17.56
CA LYS A 123 -19.28 28.11 -18.54
C LYS A 123 -20.08 29.38 -18.36
N GLY A 124 -19.45 30.52 -18.58
CA GLY A 124 -20.11 31.80 -18.73
C GLY A 124 -20.73 31.96 -20.12
N GLU A 125 -21.42 33.03 -20.34
CA GLU A 125 -22.03 33.39 -21.65
C GLU A 125 -20.99 33.51 -22.78
N ASP A 126 -19.76 33.87 -22.42
CA ASP A 126 -18.60 33.93 -23.33
C ASP A 126 -17.95 32.56 -23.62
N GLY A 127 -18.50 31.46 -23.07
CA GLY A 127 -17.99 30.11 -23.22
C GLY A 127 -16.76 29.77 -22.39
N LYS A 128 -16.22 30.74 -21.62
CA LYS A 128 -15.06 30.50 -20.73
C LYS A 128 -15.48 29.86 -19.41
N ASP A 129 -14.52 29.24 -18.72
CA ASP A 129 -14.78 28.65 -17.40
C ASP A 129 -15.20 29.75 -16.42
N LEU A 130 -16.32 29.53 -15.72
CA LEU A 130 -16.67 30.36 -14.58
C LEU A 130 -15.67 30.13 -13.46
N ILE A 131 -15.13 31.22 -12.94
CA ILE A 131 -14.14 31.21 -11.85
C ILE A 131 -14.74 31.97 -10.68
N TYR A 132 -14.74 31.34 -9.52
CA TYR A 132 -15.13 31.93 -8.25
C TYR A 132 -13.90 32.12 -7.37
N THR A 133 -13.81 33.27 -6.71
CA THR A 133 -12.79 33.54 -5.71
C THR A 133 -13.40 33.44 -4.32
N ASP A 134 -12.80 32.66 -3.45
CA ASP A 134 -13.14 32.62 -2.03
C ASP A 134 -12.57 33.91 -1.38
N GLU A 135 -13.45 34.80 -0.97
CA GLU A 135 -13.07 36.12 -0.41
C GLU A 135 -12.21 35.99 0.85
N ARG A 136 -12.41 34.93 1.64
CA ARG A 136 -11.69 34.71 2.89
C ARG A 136 -10.26 34.20 2.66
N THR A 137 -10.06 33.35 1.64
CA THR A 137 -8.75 32.70 1.39
C THR A 137 -8.04 33.22 0.17
N GLY A 138 -8.70 34.02 -0.69
CA GLY A 138 -8.19 34.49 -1.98
C GLY A 138 -8.01 33.37 -3.02
N LYS A 139 -8.40 32.13 -2.71
CA LYS A 139 -8.27 31.01 -3.63
C LYS A 139 -9.34 31.02 -4.70
N THR A 140 -8.95 30.69 -5.93
CA THR A 140 -9.86 30.61 -7.07
C THR A 140 -10.28 29.17 -7.33
N TYR A 141 -11.56 28.98 -7.70
CA TYR A 141 -12.16 27.69 -8.02
C TYR A 141 -12.94 27.77 -9.31
N LYS A 142 -12.88 26.73 -10.13
CA LYS A 142 -13.74 26.59 -11.31
C LYS A 142 -15.17 26.24 -10.88
N GLY A 143 -16.14 26.85 -11.55
CA GLY A 143 -17.55 26.54 -11.36
C GLY A 143 -17.85 25.07 -11.64
N LYS A 144 -18.79 24.50 -10.87
CA LYS A 144 -19.20 23.11 -10.98
C LYS A 144 -20.51 23.00 -11.72
N VAL A 145 -20.62 22.05 -12.65
CA VAL A 145 -21.90 21.62 -13.18
C VAL A 145 -22.45 20.53 -12.26
N LEU A 146 -23.67 20.73 -11.77
CA LEU A 146 -24.35 19.77 -10.90
C LEU A 146 -25.55 19.16 -11.63
N ASP A 147 -25.83 17.89 -11.35
CA ASP A 147 -27.06 17.23 -11.79
C ASP A 147 -28.27 17.65 -10.94
N ALA A 148 -29.44 17.10 -11.25
CA ALA A 148 -30.70 17.45 -10.57
C ALA A 148 -30.72 17.08 -9.08
N VAL A 149 -29.82 16.23 -8.61
CA VAL A 149 -29.69 15.81 -7.21
C VAL A 149 -28.44 16.39 -6.51
N GLY A 150 -27.74 17.32 -7.19
CA GLY A 150 -26.61 18.06 -6.63
C GLY A 150 -25.25 17.40 -6.75
N ASN A 151 -25.11 16.30 -7.50
CA ASN A 151 -23.80 15.68 -7.76
C ASN A 151 -23.08 16.40 -8.89
N ARG A 152 -21.75 16.41 -8.84
CA ARG A 152 -20.93 16.91 -9.95
C ARG A 152 -21.09 16.03 -11.20
N VAL A 153 -21.38 16.65 -12.33
CA VAL A 153 -21.50 15.94 -13.62
C VAL A 153 -20.12 15.54 -14.12
N ILE A 154 -19.96 14.25 -14.39
CA ILE A 154 -18.71 13.71 -14.94
C ILE A 154 -18.66 13.99 -16.43
N ASP A 155 -17.58 14.59 -16.90
CA ASP A 155 -17.29 14.77 -18.32
C ASP A 155 -16.74 13.49 -18.93
N LYS A 156 -15.66 12.96 -18.33
CA LYS A 156 -15.01 11.72 -18.75
C LYS A 156 -14.19 11.11 -17.59
N SER A 157 -13.88 9.83 -17.73
CA SER A 157 -12.96 9.13 -16.84
C SER A 157 -11.79 8.54 -17.66
N PRO A 158 -10.75 9.37 -17.97
CA PRO A 158 -9.64 8.94 -18.81
C PRO A 158 -8.86 7.75 -18.22
N PHE A 159 -8.83 7.65 -16.90
CA PHE A 159 -8.19 6.52 -16.22
C PHE A 159 -8.94 5.23 -16.49
N LYS A 160 -10.27 5.21 -16.30
CA LYS A 160 -11.11 4.04 -16.57
C LYS A 160 -10.98 3.57 -18.01
N GLU A 161 -11.02 4.49 -18.98
CA GLU A 161 -10.89 4.15 -20.41
C GLU A 161 -9.56 3.46 -20.73
N LYS A 162 -8.46 3.97 -20.15
CA LYS A 162 -7.13 3.36 -20.30
C LYS A 162 -7.05 2.01 -19.60
N LEU A 163 -7.56 1.92 -18.37
CA LEU A 163 -7.52 0.70 -17.57
C LEU A 163 -8.29 -0.45 -18.26
N LEU A 164 -9.45 -0.15 -18.84
CA LEU A 164 -10.25 -1.17 -19.57
C LEU A 164 -9.49 -1.75 -20.78
N LYS A 165 -8.64 -0.98 -21.44
CA LYS A 165 -7.79 -1.48 -22.54
C LYS A 165 -6.69 -2.43 -22.03
N LEU A 166 -6.36 -2.36 -20.76
CA LEU A 166 -5.34 -3.18 -20.10
C LEU A 166 -5.92 -4.41 -19.40
N SER A 167 -7.24 -4.57 -19.39
CA SER A 167 -7.95 -5.60 -18.60
C SER A 167 -7.48 -7.03 -18.87
N GLY A 168 -7.07 -7.36 -20.10
CA GLY A 168 -6.53 -8.68 -20.45
C GLY A 168 -5.19 -9.04 -19.78
N ARG A 169 -4.53 -8.06 -19.16
CA ARG A 169 -3.26 -8.24 -18.40
C ARG A 169 -3.40 -7.95 -16.92
N ILE A 170 -4.64 -7.84 -16.43
CA ILE A 170 -4.94 -7.66 -15.01
C ILE A 170 -5.56 -8.94 -14.49
N GLN A 171 -4.88 -9.57 -13.56
CA GLN A 171 -5.34 -10.77 -12.86
C GLN A 171 -6.06 -10.35 -11.59
N LEU A 172 -7.28 -10.85 -11.40
CA LEU A 172 -8.10 -10.49 -10.25
C LEU A 172 -8.02 -11.57 -9.18
N ILE A 173 -7.56 -11.18 -8.00
CA ILE A 173 -7.60 -11.99 -6.80
C ILE A 173 -9.01 -11.91 -6.22
N ASN A 174 -9.63 -13.06 -6.01
CA ASN A 174 -10.95 -13.11 -5.39
C ASN A 174 -10.84 -12.87 -3.87
N ASP A 175 -11.19 -11.68 -3.44
CA ASP A 175 -11.11 -11.26 -2.03
C ASP A 175 -12.22 -11.87 -1.15
N GLU A 176 -13.27 -12.46 -1.74
CA GLU A 176 -14.30 -13.16 -0.99
C GLU A 176 -13.91 -14.61 -0.68
N ASN A 177 -13.12 -15.24 -1.56
CA ASN A 177 -12.62 -16.60 -1.40
C ASN A 177 -11.22 -16.71 -2.02
N PRO A 178 -10.19 -16.19 -1.33
CA PRO A 178 -8.83 -16.20 -1.86
C PRO A 178 -8.30 -17.62 -1.98
N THR A 179 -7.60 -17.88 -3.08
CA THR A 179 -6.91 -19.13 -3.36
C THR A 179 -5.48 -18.84 -3.77
N ASP A 180 -4.62 -19.84 -3.71
CA ASP A 180 -3.25 -19.72 -4.19
C ASP A 180 -3.19 -19.58 -5.70
N TYR A 181 -2.21 -18.80 -6.17
CA TYR A 181 -1.95 -18.57 -7.59
C TYR A 181 -0.52 -18.95 -7.95
N ALA A 182 -0.35 -19.77 -8.98
CA ALA A 182 0.95 -20.00 -9.57
C ALA A 182 1.33 -18.81 -10.46
N ILE A 183 2.49 -18.23 -10.21
CA ILE A 183 3.05 -17.11 -10.97
C ILE A 183 4.37 -17.56 -11.59
N ALA A 184 4.46 -17.48 -12.92
CA ALA A 184 5.68 -17.74 -13.64
C ALA A 184 6.34 -16.42 -14.02
N THR A 185 7.52 -16.17 -13.48
CA THR A 185 8.39 -15.07 -13.90
C THR A 185 9.48 -15.59 -14.83
N ARG A 186 10.20 -14.71 -15.52
CA ARG A 186 11.36 -15.11 -16.34
C ARG A 186 12.42 -15.90 -15.57
N ASN A 187 12.53 -15.66 -14.28
CA ASN A 187 13.59 -16.23 -13.45
C ASN A 187 13.12 -17.37 -12.55
N ARG A 188 11.86 -17.37 -12.12
CA ARG A 188 11.34 -18.27 -11.07
C ARG A 188 9.85 -18.58 -11.27
N ASN A 189 9.47 -19.74 -10.77
CA ASN A 189 8.09 -20.06 -10.49
C ASN A 189 7.83 -19.85 -9.00
N ILE A 190 6.83 -19.06 -8.68
CA ILE A 190 6.42 -18.76 -7.32
C ILE A 190 4.95 -19.08 -7.12
N THR A 191 4.59 -19.36 -5.88
CA THR A 191 3.19 -19.43 -5.46
C THR A 191 2.85 -18.18 -4.67
N LEU A 192 1.83 -17.46 -5.10
CA LEU A 192 1.23 -16.33 -4.40
C LEU A 192 0.12 -16.84 -3.49
N HIS A 193 0.23 -16.56 -2.20
CA HIS A 193 -0.76 -16.82 -1.17
C HIS A 193 -1.39 -15.48 -0.75
N PRO A 194 -2.57 -15.12 -1.25
CA PRO A 194 -3.23 -13.87 -0.89
C PRO A 194 -3.95 -14.00 0.46
N TYR A 195 -3.68 -13.08 1.37
CA TYR A 195 -4.38 -12.96 2.64
C TYR A 195 -5.15 -11.65 2.67
N ILE A 196 -6.44 -11.75 2.90
CA ILE A 196 -7.31 -10.57 2.93
C ILE A 196 -7.26 -9.96 4.32
N VAL A 197 -6.78 -8.74 4.39
CA VAL A 197 -6.65 -7.98 5.63
C VAL A 197 -7.46 -6.69 5.57
N LYS A 198 -7.70 -6.10 6.73
CA LYS A 198 -8.47 -4.86 6.86
C LYS A 198 -7.51 -3.69 7.10
N HIS A 199 -7.74 -2.60 6.37
CA HIS A 199 -7.12 -1.31 6.64
C HIS A 199 -8.18 -0.20 6.65
N GLY A 200 -8.57 0.26 7.84
CA GLY A 200 -9.68 1.21 7.99
C GLY A 200 -11.00 0.62 7.50
N ASP A 201 -11.51 1.17 6.42
CA ASP A 201 -12.77 0.78 5.76
C ASP A 201 -12.57 0.17 4.37
N ILE A 202 -11.34 -0.28 4.06
CA ILE A 202 -11.02 -0.93 2.78
C ILE A 202 -10.46 -2.34 2.97
N ILE A 203 -10.58 -3.13 1.91
CA ILE A 203 -9.85 -4.40 1.74
C ILE A 203 -8.40 -4.07 1.39
N ASN A 204 -7.49 -4.70 2.10
CA ASN A 204 -6.08 -4.71 1.78
C ASN A 204 -5.59 -6.14 1.57
N LEU A 205 -4.51 -6.30 0.84
CA LEU A 205 -3.89 -7.58 0.51
C LEU A 205 -2.55 -7.74 1.23
N ALA A 206 -2.46 -8.67 2.17
CA ALA A 206 -1.18 -9.20 2.60
C ALA A 206 -0.75 -10.32 1.63
N ILE A 207 0.55 -10.38 1.35
CA ILE A 207 1.10 -11.18 0.25
C ILE A 207 2.06 -12.22 0.82
N GLY A 208 1.66 -13.49 0.81
CA GLY A 208 2.55 -14.62 0.99
C GLY A 208 3.16 -15.03 -0.35
N LEU A 209 4.46 -15.31 -0.36
CA LEU A 209 5.14 -15.86 -1.53
C LEU A 209 5.93 -17.11 -1.14
N THR A 210 5.81 -18.16 -1.93
CA THR A 210 6.70 -19.32 -1.85
C THR A 210 7.51 -19.41 -3.14
N ASP A 211 8.83 -19.39 -3.02
CA ASP A 211 9.74 -19.73 -4.13
C ASP A 211 9.70 -21.24 -4.34
N ASN A 212 9.10 -21.69 -5.42
CA ASN A 212 8.90 -23.12 -5.70
C ASN A 212 10.20 -23.90 -5.94
N LEU A 213 11.30 -23.20 -6.21
CA LEU A 213 12.61 -23.85 -6.37
C LEU A 213 13.28 -24.12 -5.02
N THR A 214 13.20 -23.18 -4.08
CA THR A 214 13.92 -23.26 -2.80
C THR A 214 13.02 -23.62 -1.63
N GLY A 215 11.70 -23.52 -1.79
CA GLY A 215 10.74 -23.64 -0.70
C GLY A 215 10.74 -22.45 0.27
N ALA A 216 11.55 -21.40 -0.02
CA ALA A 216 11.61 -20.22 0.84
C ALA A 216 10.27 -19.47 0.86
N LYS A 217 9.83 -19.12 2.07
CA LYS A 217 8.55 -18.42 2.31
C LYS A 217 8.80 -16.98 2.73
N LEU A 218 8.07 -16.08 2.10
CA LEU A 218 8.07 -14.65 2.41
C LEU A 218 6.64 -14.21 2.73
N LEU A 219 6.49 -13.32 3.72
CA LEU A 219 5.25 -12.60 3.97
C LEU A 219 5.51 -11.09 3.90
N TYR A 220 4.69 -10.39 3.14
CA TYR A 220 4.67 -8.94 3.03
C TYR A 220 3.31 -8.43 3.53
N VAL A 221 3.34 -7.53 4.52
CA VAL A 221 2.13 -6.93 5.12
C VAL A 221 2.40 -5.46 5.40
N SER A 222 1.64 -4.58 4.79
CA SER A 222 1.62 -3.15 5.10
C SER A 222 0.18 -2.68 5.25
N ASP A 223 -0.01 -1.58 5.94
CA ASP A 223 -1.31 -0.92 6.11
C ASP A 223 -2.38 -1.87 6.64
N ILE A 224 -2.23 -2.29 7.88
CA ILE A 224 -3.11 -3.26 8.51
C ILE A 224 -3.57 -2.77 9.89
N ASP A 225 -4.87 -2.87 10.16
CA ASP A 225 -5.44 -2.51 11.48
C ASP A 225 -5.03 -3.51 12.57
N ASN A 226 -4.92 -4.79 12.22
CA ASN A 226 -4.46 -5.88 13.09
C ASN A 226 -4.12 -7.13 12.27
N LEU A 227 -3.33 -8.03 12.87
CA LEU A 227 -2.86 -9.27 12.24
C LEU A 227 -3.90 -10.40 12.22
N TYR A 228 -4.95 -10.26 13.01
CA TYR A 228 -5.97 -11.30 13.16
C TYR A 228 -7.15 -11.04 12.22
N GLY A 229 -7.80 -12.09 11.79
CA GLY A 229 -8.98 -11.99 10.94
C GLY A 229 -10.14 -11.30 11.65
N GLN A 230 -10.95 -10.60 10.87
CA GLN A 230 -12.23 -10.05 11.28
C GLN A 230 -13.34 -10.71 10.48
N THR A 231 -14.28 -11.33 11.17
CA THR A 231 -15.38 -12.06 10.54
C THR A 231 -16.30 -11.16 9.71
N ALA A 232 -16.43 -9.89 10.08
CA ALA A 232 -17.17 -8.91 9.29
C ALA A 232 -16.77 -7.48 9.64
N PHE A 233 -16.67 -6.63 8.65
CA PHE A 233 -16.57 -5.19 8.80
C PHE A 233 -17.30 -4.49 7.65
N LYS A 234 -17.70 -3.24 7.83
CA LYS A 234 -18.30 -2.44 6.76
C LYS A 234 -17.20 -1.67 6.02
N ASP A 235 -17.18 -1.82 4.70
CA ASP A 235 -16.32 -1.01 3.85
C ASP A 235 -16.86 0.44 3.71
N LYS A 236 -16.12 1.28 2.99
CA LYS A 236 -16.50 2.68 2.71
C LYS A 236 -17.85 2.85 1.98
N HIS A 237 -18.41 1.77 1.44
CA HIS A 237 -19.72 1.73 0.79
C HIS A 237 -20.80 1.09 1.66
N ASN A 238 -20.54 0.85 2.95
CA ASN A 238 -21.40 0.11 3.89
C ASN A 238 -21.69 -1.34 3.48
N VAL A 239 -20.86 -1.94 2.62
CA VAL A 239 -20.94 -3.35 2.27
C VAL A 239 -20.19 -4.17 3.31
N ILE A 240 -20.79 -5.28 3.76
CA ILE A 240 -20.14 -6.20 4.70
C ILE A 240 -19.04 -6.95 3.95
N LYS A 241 -17.83 -6.87 4.47
CA LYS A 241 -16.63 -7.56 4.00
C LYS A 241 -16.07 -8.45 5.11
N HIS A 242 -15.24 -9.40 4.71
CA HIS A 242 -14.55 -10.32 5.62
C HIS A 242 -13.04 -10.20 5.38
N ALA A 243 -12.28 -10.24 6.45
CA ALA A 243 -10.83 -10.31 6.40
C ALA A 243 -10.37 -11.61 7.07
N SER A 244 -9.55 -12.40 6.39
CA SER A 244 -8.99 -13.62 6.92
C SER A 244 -7.89 -13.39 7.96
N GLY A 245 -7.29 -12.19 7.94
CA GLY A 245 -6.04 -11.93 8.64
C GLY A 245 -4.85 -12.62 7.99
N VAL A 246 -3.68 -12.49 8.60
CA VAL A 246 -2.47 -13.18 8.18
C VAL A 246 -2.37 -14.57 8.83
N PRO A 247 -1.57 -15.52 8.28
CA PRO A 247 -1.42 -16.85 8.85
C PRO A 247 -0.96 -16.83 10.30
N GLN A 248 -1.55 -17.68 11.14
CA GLN A 248 -1.23 -17.78 12.57
C GLN A 248 -0.45 -19.08 12.93
N ASP A 249 -0.26 -19.97 11.98
CA ASP A 249 0.34 -21.30 12.17
C ASP A 249 1.52 -21.56 11.23
N GLU A 250 1.90 -20.58 10.42
CA GLU A 250 3.01 -20.67 9.49
C GLU A 250 4.26 -19.93 9.97
N LYS A 251 5.43 -20.39 9.49
CA LYS A 251 6.71 -19.70 9.67
C LYS A 251 7.27 -19.26 8.33
N PHE A 252 7.89 -18.07 8.34
CA PHE A 252 8.44 -17.42 7.17
C PHE A 252 9.95 -17.24 7.29
N ASP A 253 10.64 -17.35 6.17
CA ASP A 253 12.07 -17.08 6.08
C ASP A 253 12.35 -15.57 6.00
N VAL A 254 11.39 -14.82 5.45
CA VAL A 254 11.45 -13.36 5.37
C VAL A 254 10.08 -12.76 5.71
N LEU A 255 10.07 -11.81 6.64
CA LEU A 255 8.89 -11.04 7.03
C LEU A 255 9.12 -9.56 6.73
N TYR A 256 8.37 -9.01 5.76
CA TYR A 256 8.17 -7.58 5.60
C TYR A 256 6.87 -7.24 6.29
N LEU A 257 6.95 -6.65 7.47
CA LEU A 257 5.77 -6.38 8.28
C LEU A 257 5.77 -4.93 8.73
N GLU A 258 4.62 -4.30 8.60
CA GLU A 258 4.39 -2.97 9.15
C GLU A 258 4.79 -2.90 10.62
N ALA A 259 5.52 -1.85 10.97
CA ALA A 259 5.87 -1.48 12.33
C ALA A 259 5.77 0.06 12.41
N ASN A 260 4.53 0.55 12.49
CA ASN A 260 4.22 1.95 12.22
C ASN A 260 4.62 2.87 13.35
N HIS A 261 4.28 2.55 14.60
CA HIS A 261 4.44 3.45 15.72
C HIS A 261 4.85 2.74 17.01
N ASP A 262 5.66 3.43 17.81
CA ASP A 262 5.89 3.11 19.21
C ASP A 262 4.71 3.65 20.03
N GLU A 263 4.06 2.80 20.80
CA GLU A 263 2.85 3.13 21.57
C GLU A 263 3.09 4.21 22.59
N GLN A 264 4.27 4.23 23.24
CA GLN A 264 4.60 5.23 24.26
C GLN A 264 4.85 6.60 23.63
N ILE A 265 5.60 6.63 22.50
CA ILE A 265 5.85 7.88 21.78
C ILE A 265 4.54 8.49 21.29
N LEU A 266 3.64 7.67 20.76
CA LEU A 266 2.33 8.13 20.31
C LEU A 266 1.48 8.64 21.46
N ALA A 267 1.45 7.94 22.58
CA ALA A 267 0.69 8.35 23.77
C ALA A 267 1.22 9.68 24.35
N ASP A 268 2.53 9.84 24.47
CA ASP A 268 3.18 11.06 24.96
C ASP A 268 2.87 12.24 24.02
N TRP A 269 2.95 12.00 22.71
CA TRP A 269 2.64 13.02 21.70
C TRP A 269 1.17 13.46 21.77
N ILE A 270 0.23 12.53 21.95
CA ILE A 270 -1.19 12.84 22.14
C ILE A 270 -1.37 13.70 23.39
N GLY A 271 -0.72 13.33 24.51
CA GLY A 271 -0.76 14.09 25.76
C GLY A 271 -0.35 15.56 25.59
N LEU A 272 0.68 15.80 24.75
CA LEU A 272 1.22 17.15 24.51
C LEU A 272 0.39 17.98 23.51
N HIS A 273 -0.28 17.33 22.54
CA HIS A 273 -0.86 18.04 21.39
C HIS A 273 -2.40 17.94 21.29
N LYS A 274 -3.04 17.27 22.26
CA LYS A 274 -4.50 17.06 22.24
C LYS A 274 -5.29 18.35 22.26
N TYR A 275 -4.78 19.37 22.94
CA TYR A 275 -5.45 20.67 23.08
C TYR A 275 -4.60 21.79 22.50
N ASN A 276 -5.27 22.81 21.94
CA ASN A 276 -4.68 24.07 21.55
C ASN A 276 -4.38 24.93 22.79
N GLU A 277 -3.65 26.02 22.62
CA GLU A 277 -3.34 26.98 23.70
C GLU A 277 -4.60 27.57 24.37
N ASP A 278 -5.70 27.66 23.62
CA ASP A 278 -6.99 28.15 24.11
C ASP A 278 -7.83 27.08 24.83
N GLY A 279 -7.30 25.87 25.03
CA GLY A 279 -7.97 24.75 25.66
C GLY A 279 -8.97 23.98 24.77
N THR A 280 -9.14 24.36 23.51
CA THR A 280 -9.98 23.62 22.56
C THR A 280 -9.26 22.38 22.03
N GLU A 281 -10.00 21.34 21.64
CA GLU A 281 -9.42 20.14 21.06
C GLU A 281 -8.69 20.44 19.74
N ASN A 282 -7.43 20.04 19.62
CA ASN A 282 -6.65 20.13 18.39
C ASN A 282 -7.05 18.99 17.42
N LYS A 283 -8.10 19.26 16.62
CA LYS A 283 -8.64 18.27 15.68
C LYS A 283 -7.60 17.76 14.67
N GLY A 284 -6.65 18.60 14.26
CA GLY A 284 -5.59 18.20 13.31
C GLY A 284 -4.63 17.19 13.94
N ALA A 285 -4.17 17.46 15.16
CA ALA A 285 -3.35 16.55 15.93
C ALA A 285 -4.08 15.23 16.22
N MET A 286 -5.33 15.31 16.65
CA MET A 286 -6.11 14.11 16.94
C MET A 286 -6.41 13.27 15.70
N ALA A 287 -6.64 13.90 14.54
CA ALA A 287 -6.80 13.17 13.28
C ALA A 287 -5.51 12.42 12.89
N ARG A 288 -4.33 13.04 13.10
CA ARG A 288 -3.03 12.40 12.84
C ARG A 288 -2.78 11.21 13.77
N ALA A 289 -3.01 11.38 15.07
CA ALA A 289 -2.88 10.29 16.04
C ALA A 289 -3.84 9.13 15.72
N LYS A 290 -5.09 9.44 15.40
CA LYS A 290 -6.09 8.45 15.00
C LYS A 290 -5.71 7.72 13.70
N SER A 291 -5.03 8.38 12.77
CA SER A 291 -4.49 7.73 11.58
C SER A 291 -3.45 6.68 11.97
N SER A 292 -2.47 7.02 12.83
CA SER A 292 -1.44 6.06 13.30
C SER A 292 -2.02 4.88 14.07
N LEU A 293 -3.08 5.09 14.86
CA LEU A 293 -3.78 4.00 15.57
C LEU A 293 -4.54 3.01 14.65
N ARG A 294 -4.57 3.26 13.36
CA ARG A 294 -5.10 2.32 12.34
C ARG A 294 -4.00 1.46 11.71
N HIS A 295 -2.81 1.55 12.22
CA HIS A 295 -1.64 0.83 11.76
C HIS A 295 -1.08 -0.01 12.90
N LEU A 296 -0.38 -1.08 12.54
CA LEU A 296 0.23 -1.99 13.49
C LEU A 296 1.31 -1.27 14.32
N SER A 297 1.27 -1.42 15.64
CA SER A 297 2.35 -0.93 16.49
C SER A 297 3.62 -1.77 16.34
N GLU A 298 4.76 -1.19 16.71
CA GLU A 298 6.05 -1.90 16.75
C GLU A 298 6.00 -3.12 17.68
N ALA A 299 5.29 -3.01 18.80
CA ALA A 299 5.13 -4.09 19.77
C ALA A 299 4.32 -5.26 19.22
N GLU A 300 3.20 -4.99 18.53
CA GLU A 300 2.38 -6.01 17.88
C GLU A 300 3.14 -6.70 16.75
N ALA A 301 3.88 -5.93 15.94
CA ALA A 301 4.73 -6.47 14.89
C ALA A 301 5.76 -7.45 15.45
N LEU A 302 6.46 -7.07 16.52
CA LEU A 302 7.46 -7.92 17.15
C LEU A 302 6.86 -9.18 17.78
N ALA A 303 5.69 -9.07 18.40
CA ALA A 303 5.00 -10.23 18.96
C ALA A 303 4.70 -11.27 17.88
N TYR A 304 4.17 -10.82 16.74
CA TYR A 304 3.92 -11.71 15.59
C TYR A 304 5.22 -12.32 15.04
N VAL A 305 6.24 -11.50 14.82
CA VAL A 305 7.55 -11.95 14.28
C VAL A 305 8.15 -13.06 15.13
N LYS A 306 8.11 -12.93 16.45
CA LYS A 306 8.68 -13.91 17.38
C LYS A 306 8.13 -15.32 17.17
N ASP A 307 6.85 -15.41 16.88
CA ASP A 307 6.18 -16.71 16.73
C ASP A 307 6.19 -17.23 15.28
N HIS A 308 6.37 -16.36 14.27
CA HIS A 308 6.16 -16.69 12.86
C HIS A 308 7.43 -16.59 11.99
N ILE A 309 8.58 -16.28 12.57
CA ILE A 309 9.85 -16.29 11.85
C ILE A 309 10.57 -17.64 12.01
N THR A 310 11.23 -18.13 10.95
CA THR A 310 12.11 -19.29 11.08
C THR A 310 13.38 -18.93 11.87
N LYS A 311 14.06 -19.94 12.47
CA LYS A 311 15.27 -19.76 13.28
C LYS A 311 16.34 -18.86 12.64
N ASN A 312 16.46 -18.90 11.31
CA ASN A 312 17.40 -18.07 10.55
C ASN A 312 16.65 -17.03 9.68
N GLY A 313 15.40 -16.76 10.01
CA GLY A 313 14.55 -15.85 9.29
C GLY A 313 15.01 -14.40 9.42
N LEU A 314 14.45 -13.55 8.57
CA LEU A 314 14.76 -12.15 8.47
C LEU A 314 13.47 -11.34 8.66
N PHE A 315 13.48 -10.45 9.63
CA PHE A 315 12.44 -9.44 9.79
C PHE A 315 12.91 -8.10 9.25
N ILE A 316 12.07 -7.50 8.41
CA ILE A 316 12.29 -6.18 7.82
C ILE A 316 11.07 -5.33 8.17
N PRO A 317 11.18 -4.41 9.14
CA PRO A 317 10.11 -3.50 9.46
C PRO A 317 9.90 -2.53 8.28
N ILE A 318 8.64 -2.30 7.92
CA ILE A 318 8.25 -1.40 6.83
C ILE A 318 7.14 -0.45 7.30
N HIS A 319 6.81 0.56 6.49
CA HIS A 319 5.71 1.48 6.69
C HIS A 319 5.71 2.21 8.06
N GLY A 320 6.90 2.60 8.52
CA GLY A 320 7.06 3.33 9.79
C GLY A 320 6.59 4.77 9.71
N SER A 321 6.03 5.27 10.81
CA SER A 321 5.71 6.68 10.98
C SER A 321 6.98 7.49 11.21
N SER A 322 7.21 8.54 10.43
CA SER A 322 8.32 9.46 10.64
C SER A 322 8.24 10.24 11.96
N THR A 323 7.08 10.25 12.61
CA THR A 323 6.83 10.98 13.87
C THR A 323 6.80 10.06 15.07
N PHE A 324 6.23 8.86 14.94
CA PHE A 324 5.92 7.97 16.04
C PHE A 324 6.66 6.63 15.96
N GLY A 325 7.28 6.31 14.84
CA GLY A 325 8.03 5.09 14.65
C GLY A 325 9.48 5.22 15.10
N THR A 326 10.08 4.10 15.50
CA THR A 326 11.49 3.99 15.89
C THR A 326 12.26 2.97 15.05
N MET A 327 11.58 2.03 14.43
CA MET A 327 12.19 0.96 13.63
C MET A 327 12.45 1.33 12.19
N VAL A 328 11.59 2.17 11.61
CA VAL A 328 11.67 2.61 10.21
C VAL A 328 11.85 4.12 10.20
N GLN A 329 13.01 4.61 9.78
CA GLN A 329 13.30 6.05 9.67
C GLN A 329 13.93 6.39 8.33
#